data_dafb1c3db954ed81676480a4ab9f6733
#
_entry.id   dafb1c3db954ed81676480a4ab9f6733
#
_cell.length_a   1.000
_cell.length_b   1.000
_cell.length_c   1.000
_cell.angle_alpha   90.00
_cell.angle_beta   90.00
_cell.angle_gamma   90.00
#
_symmetry.space_group_name_H-M   'P 1'
#
loop_
_entity.id
_entity.type
_entity.pdbx_description
1 polymer ?
#
loop_
_entity_poly.entity_id
_entity_poly.type
_entity_poly.pdbx_seq_one_letter_code
_entity_poly.pdbx_strand_id
1 'polypeptide(L)'
;HENWEPAGDDLTAEGRQVYPVSVEEGVAQRLNITLDDLLTFNVGSEIVVTRVTSIREVNWQTMQPNFFFVLHPAAMQEFSATYITSFHLDGARKADITALMQPFSSVTLFDVDARINQVREIIDQVSLAVEFILVLVLIAGSLVLFAQVQASMDERQQELAILRTLGARGSLIRFSVIN
;
A
#
# COMPACT_ATOMS: atom_id res chain seq x y z
N HIS A 1 -20.08 -5.37 -15.38
CA HIS A 1 -21.26 -4.64 -15.91
C HIS A 1 -22.36 -4.80 -14.86
N GLU A 2 -22.51 -3.82 -13.97
CA GLU A 2 -23.73 -3.71 -13.18
C GLU A 2 -24.86 -3.41 -14.14
N ASN A 3 -25.88 -4.29 -14.20
CA ASN A 3 -27.14 -3.99 -14.84
C ASN A 3 -27.84 -2.96 -13.95
N TRP A 4 -27.67 -1.70 -14.26
CA TRP A 4 -28.46 -0.65 -13.65
C TRP A 4 -29.91 -0.83 -14.10
N GLU A 5 -30.79 -1.01 -13.15
CA GLU A 5 -32.20 -0.83 -13.45
C GLU A 5 -32.41 0.60 -13.91
N PRO A 6 -33.29 0.84 -14.91
CA PRO A 6 -33.58 2.19 -15.34
C PRO A 6 -34.00 3.02 -14.12
N ALA A 7 -33.52 4.28 -14.07
CA ALA A 7 -33.95 5.20 -13.04
C ALA A 7 -35.47 5.21 -13.01
N GLY A 8 -36.05 4.67 -11.94
CA GLY A 8 -37.49 4.68 -11.76
C GLY A 8 -37.99 6.12 -11.69
N ASP A 9 -39.27 6.33 -11.86
CA ASP A 9 -39.93 7.63 -11.70
C ASP A 9 -40.01 8.07 -10.22
N ASP A 10 -39.05 7.62 -9.39
CA ASP A 10 -38.98 7.94 -7.97
C ASP A 10 -38.67 9.42 -7.81
N LEU A 11 -39.61 10.13 -7.20
CA LEU A 11 -39.46 11.54 -6.85
C LEU A 11 -39.31 11.69 -5.33
N THR A 12 -38.52 12.66 -4.91
CA THR A 12 -38.53 13.11 -3.51
C THR A 12 -39.84 13.78 -3.15
N ALA A 13 -40.08 13.99 -1.84
CA ALA A 13 -41.23 14.77 -1.37
C ALA A 13 -41.28 16.20 -1.96
N GLU A 14 -40.11 16.71 -2.43
CA GLU A 14 -39.95 18.02 -3.08
C GLU A 14 -40.07 17.96 -4.62
N GLY A 15 -40.42 16.79 -5.19
CA GLY A 15 -40.57 16.59 -6.62
C GLY A 15 -39.28 16.51 -7.43
N ARG A 16 -38.16 16.27 -6.76
CA ARG A 16 -36.84 16.04 -7.41
C ARG A 16 -36.70 14.58 -7.80
N GLN A 17 -36.13 14.33 -8.96
CA GLN A 17 -35.83 12.97 -9.39
C GLN A 17 -34.77 12.32 -8.52
N VAL A 18 -34.98 11.07 -8.14
CA VAL A 18 -34.07 10.24 -7.35
C VAL A 18 -33.39 9.25 -8.28
N TYR A 19 -32.05 9.24 -8.23
CA TYR A 19 -31.24 8.37 -9.07
C TYR A 19 -30.63 7.23 -8.24
N PRO A 20 -30.44 6.04 -8.80
CA PRO A 20 -29.73 4.96 -8.09
C PRO A 20 -28.24 5.29 -7.95
N VAL A 21 -27.68 4.91 -6.80
CA VAL A 21 -26.26 5.01 -6.51
C VAL A 21 -25.74 3.71 -5.91
N SER A 22 -24.55 3.32 -6.35
CA SER A 22 -23.78 2.22 -5.76
C SER A 22 -22.69 2.79 -4.87
N VAL A 23 -22.58 2.28 -3.64
CA VAL A 23 -21.64 2.76 -2.62
C VAL A 23 -20.59 1.70 -2.33
N GLU A 24 -19.34 2.11 -2.14
CA GLU A 24 -18.26 1.21 -1.70
C GLU A 24 -18.46 0.84 -0.23
N GLU A 25 -18.21 -0.44 0.10
CA GLU A 25 -18.52 -1.03 1.40
C GLU A 25 -17.80 -0.30 2.56
N GLY A 26 -16.52 0.03 2.43
CA GLY A 26 -15.77 0.72 3.49
C GLY A 26 -16.29 2.13 3.76
N VAL A 27 -16.79 2.83 2.76
CA VAL A 27 -17.46 4.13 2.93
C VAL A 27 -18.84 3.93 3.55
N ALA A 28 -19.59 2.94 3.09
CA ALA A 28 -20.90 2.64 3.63
C ALA A 28 -20.84 2.35 5.13
N GLN A 29 -19.88 1.53 5.57
CA GLN A 29 -19.64 1.22 6.98
C GLN A 29 -19.25 2.46 7.79
N ARG A 30 -18.32 3.28 7.29
CA ARG A 30 -17.84 4.49 8.00
C ARG A 30 -18.90 5.56 8.16
N LEU A 31 -19.77 5.72 7.19
CA LEU A 31 -20.84 6.71 7.20
C LEU A 31 -22.18 6.13 7.66
N ASN A 32 -22.21 4.86 8.04
CA ASN A 32 -23.42 4.13 8.45
C ASN A 32 -24.55 4.20 7.41
N ILE A 33 -24.17 4.05 6.14
CA ILE A 33 -25.07 4.05 4.99
C ILE A 33 -25.59 2.63 4.76
N THR A 34 -26.90 2.51 4.60
CA THR A 34 -27.59 1.24 4.32
C THR A 34 -28.29 1.26 2.96
N LEU A 35 -28.72 0.10 2.49
CA LEU A 35 -29.56 0.02 1.29
C LEU A 35 -30.83 0.83 1.51
N ASP A 36 -31.33 1.44 0.44
CA ASP A 36 -32.50 2.32 0.38
C ASP A 36 -32.32 3.70 1.03
N ASP A 37 -31.18 4.00 1.64
CA ASP A 37 -30.90 5.34 2.14
C ASP A 37 -30.86 6.37 1.02
N LEU A 38 -31.35 7.57 1.33
CA LEU A 38 -31.30 8.72 0.43
C LEU A 38 -30.03 9.53 0.71
N LEU A 39 -29.21 9.69 -0.32
CA LEU A 39 -28.01 10.52 -0.27
C LEU A 39 -28.18 11.75 -1.14
N THR A 40 -27.71 12.88 -0.63
CA THR A 40 -27.74 14.15 -1.34
C THR A 40 -26.32 14.59 -1.69
N PHE A 41 -26.04 14.76 -2.97
CA PHE A 41 -24.77 15.25 -3.47
C PHE A 41 -24.91 16.69 -3.96
N ASN A 42 -24.00 17.55 -3.53
CA ASN A 42 -23.88 18.91 -4.07
C ASN A 42 -22.80 18.90 -5.16
N VAL A 43 -23.22 19.06 -6.41
CA VAL A 43 -22.35 19.09 -7.57
C VAL A 43 -22.36 20.51 -8.16
N GLY A 44 -21.37 21.32 -7.80
CA GLY A 44 -21.38 22.73 -8.13
C GLY A 44 -22.52 23.47 -7.42
N SER A 45 -23.44 24.03 -8.20
CA SER A 45 -24.65 24.72 -7.70
C SER A 45 -25.88 23.83 -7.65
N GLU A 46 -25.80 22.61 -8.16
CA GLU A 46 -26.93 21.71 -8.29
C GLU A 46 -26.93 20.62 -7.19
N ILE A 47 -28.14 20.19 -6.85
CA ILE A 47 -28.37 19.14 -5.86
C ILE A 47 -28.84 17.88 -6.56
N VAL A 48 -28.10 16.80 -6.43
CA VAL A 48 -28.44 15.47 -6.95
C VAL A 48 -28.88 14.59 -5.79
N VAL A 49 -30.10 14.10 -5.83
CA VAL A 49 -30.62 13.16 -4.83
C VAL A 49 -30.54 11.75 -5.38
N THR A 50 -30.01 10.85 -4.56
CA THR A 50 -29.79 9.47 -4.95
C THR A 50 -30.28 8.51 -3.88
N ARG A 51 -30.68 7.31 -4.31
CA ARG A 51 -31.01 6.17 -3.42
C ARG A 51 -29.96 5.10 -3.54
N VAL A 52 -29.50 4.59 -2.42
CA VAL A 52 -28.51 3.50 -2.37
C VAL A 52 -29.19 2.20 -2.82
N THR A 53 -28.84 1.73 -4.01
CA THR A 53 -29.38 0.50 -4.58
C THR A 53 -28.43 -0.69 -4.45
N SER A 54 -27.13 -0.43 -4.27
CA SER A 54 -26.16 -1.48 -4.05
C SER A 54 -24.97 -1.02 -3.19
N ILE A 55 -24.42 -1.94 -2.42
CA ILE A 55 -23.15 -1.79 -1.72
C ILE A 55 -22.17 -2.77 -2.36
N ARG A 56 -21.01 -2.28 -2.81
CA ARG A 56 -20.02 -3.08 -3.53
C ARG A 56 -18.69 -3.11 -2.82
N GLU A 57 -18.03 -4.25 -2.87
CA GLU A 57 -16.65 -4.39 -2.46
C GLU A 57 -15.72 -3.90 -3.59
N VAL A 58 -14.72 -3.09 -3.24
CA VAL A 58 -13.76 -2.53 -4.19
C VAL A 58 -12.36 -2.93 -3.77
N ASN A 59 -11.64 -3.57 -4.69
CA ASN A 59 -10.23 -3.88 -4.45
C ASN A 59 -9.35 -2.67 -4.83
N TRP A 60 -8.93 -1.91 -3.82
CA TRP A 60 -8.07 -0.75 -3.98
C TRP A 60 -6.62 -1.07 -4.35
N GLN A 61 -6.21 -2.35 -4.30
CA GLN A 61 -4.86 -2.77 -4.67
C GLN A 61 -4.68 -2.94 -6.18
N THR A 62 -5.77 -2.93 -6.93
CA THR A 62 -5.73 -2.98 -8.39
C THR A 62 -5.49 -1.58 -8.98
N MET A 63 -4.75 -1.52 -10.10
CA MET A 63 -4.51 -0.27 -10.84
C MET A 63 -5.72 0.17 -11.69
N GLN A 64 -6.90 -0.39 -11.42
CA GLN A 64 -8.12 -0.01 -12.13
C GLN A 64 -8.74 1.24 -11.50
N PRO A 65 -9.34 2.13 -12.29
CA PRO A 65 -10.09 3.25 -11.77
C PRO A 65 -11.23 2.76 -10.89
N ASN A 66 -11.17 3.10 -9.61
CA ASN A 66 -12.19 2.75 -8.62
C ASN A 66 -12.73 4.02 -7.97
N PHE A 67 -14.01 4.00 -7.64
CA PHE A 67 -14.72 5.15 -7.08
C PHE A 67 -15.50 4.73 -5.84
N PHE A 68 -15.62 5.62 -4.88
CA PHE A 68 -16.42 5.39 -3.67
C PHE A 68 -17.92 5.36 -3.97
N PHE A 69 -18.36 6.24 -4.86
CA PHE A 69 -19.76 6.32 -5.30
C PHE A 69 -19.80 6.20 -6.81
N VAL A 70 -20.73 5.40 -7.32
CA VAL A 70 -21.03 5.29 -8.75
C VAL A 70 -22.50 5.62 -8.92
N LEU A 71 -22.78 6.72 -9.61
CA LEU A 71 -24.10 7.21 -9.86
C LEU A 71 -24.62 6.71 -11.22
N HIS A 72 -25.94 6.62 -11.35
CA HIS A 72 -26.54 6.33 -12.62
C HIS A 72 -26.23 7.42 -13.66
N PRO A 73 -25.90 7.07 -14.92
CA PRO A 73 -25.52 8.05 -15.94
C PRO A 73 -26.54 9.18 -16.15
N ALA A 74 -27.82 8.91 -15.99
CA ALA A 74 -28.86 9.94 -16.11
C ALA A 74 -28.71 11.07 -15.07
N ALA A 75 -28.16 10.78 -13.89
CA ALA A 75 -27.91 11.78 -12.86
C ALA A 75 -26.85 12.81 -13.26
N MET A 76 -26.00 12.48 -14.25
CA MET A 76 -24.85 13.27 -14.65
C MET A 76 -24.99 13.94 -16.02
N GLN A 77 -26.13 13.80 -16.70
CA GLN A 77 -26.29 14.27 -18.08
C GLN A 77 -26.15 15.79 -18.23
N GLU A 78 -26.52 16.56 -17.21
CA GLU A 78 -26.45 18.02 -17.21
C GLU A 78 -25.13 18.57 -16.74
N PHE A 79 -24.22 17.69 -16.26
CA PHE A 79 -22.93 18.09 -15.72
C PHE A 79 -21.79 17.91 -16.73
N SER A 80 -20.81 18.81 -16.62
CA SER A 80 -19.57 18.67 -17.37
C SER A 80 -18.78 17.44 -16.87
N ALA A 81 -18.57 16.44 -17.72
CA ALA A 81 -17.92 15.20 -17.35
C ALA A 81 -16.47 15.14 -17.81
N THR A 82 -15.61 14.59 -16.96
CA THR A 82 -14.25 14.17 -17.34
C THR A 82 -14.25 12.66 -17.55
N TYR A 83 -13.87 12.23 -18.74
CA TYR A 83 -13.78 10.80 -19.06
C TYR A 83 -12.40 10.28 -18.77
N ILE A 84 -12.32 9.15 -18.07
CA ILE A 84 -11.08 8.46 -17.73
C ILE A 84 -11.14 7.05 -18.33
N THR A 85 -10.10 6.65 -19.02
CA THR A 85 -9.92 5.28 -19.48
C THR A 85 -8.51 4.82 -19.15
N SER A 86 -8.33 3.52 -18.94
CA SER A 86 -7.02 2.90 -18.75
C SER A 86 -6.84 1.77 -19.75
N PHE A 87 -5.63 1.65 -20.28
CA PHE A 87 -5.26 0.57 -21.17
C PHE A 87 -3.82 0.16 -20.91
N HIS A 88 -3.50 -1.09 -21.19
CA HIS A 88 -2.14 -1.59 -21.12
C HIS A 88 -1.46 -1.45 -22.50
N LEU A 89 -0.22 -0.98 -22.49
CA LEU A 89 0.59 -0.86 -23.70
C LEU A 89 2.00 -1.37 -23.44
N ASP A 90 2.47 -2.24 -24.30
CA ASP A 90 3.86 -2.72 -24.25
C ASP A 90 4.85 -1.58 -24.42
N GLY A 91 5.96 -1.62 -23.65
CA GLY A 91 7.00 -0.57 -23.67
C GLY A 91 7.54 -0.24 -25.04
N ALA A 92 7.60 -1.24 -25.95
CA ALA A 92 8.04 -1.05 -27.34
C ALA A 92 7.10 -0.15 -28.16
N ARG A 93 5.82 -0.01 -27.75
CA ARG A 93 4.82 0.78 -28.45
C ARG A 93 4.54 2.14 -27.82
N LYS A 94 5.32 2.55 -26.82
CA LYS A 94 5.16 3.87 -26.17
C LYS A 94 5.30 5.05 -27.15
N ALA A 95 6.05 4.89 -28.23
CA ALA A 95 6.16 5.90 -29.29
C ALA A 95 4.83 6.13 -30.03
N ASP A 96 3.99 5.10 -30.14
CA ASP A 96 2.69 5.19 -30.80
C ASP A 96 1.71 6.09 -30.05
N ILE A 97 1.90 6.22 -28.73
CA ILE A 97 1.06 7.10 -27.87
C ILE A 97 1.19 8.55 -28.29
N THR A 98 2.40 9.00 -28.60
CA THR A 98 2.63 10.38 -29.02
C THR A 98 1.90 10.70 -30.31
N ALA A 99 1.89 9.75 -31.25
CA ALA A 99 1.14 9.88 -32.50
C ALA A 99 -0.38 9.86 -32.28
N LEU A 100 -0.86 9.02 -31.33
CA LEU A 100 -2.27 8.95 -30.97
C LEU A 100 -2.77 10.25 -30.32
N MET A 101 -1.92 10.91 -29.54
CA MET A 101 -2.27 12.13 -28.79
C MET A 101 -2.24 13.40 -29.64
N GLN A 102 -1.50 13.43 -30.73
CA GLN A 102 -1.37 14.62 -31.59
C GLN A 102 -2.72 15.24 -32.00
N PRO A 103 -3.74 14.47 -32.42
CA PRO A 103 -5.04 15.04 -32.79
C PRO A 103 -5.91 15.45 -31.59
N PHE A 104 -5.55 15.08 -30.35
CA PHE A 104 -6.36 15.27 -29.14
C PHE A 104 -5.66 16.14 -28.11
N SER A 105 -5.60 17.45 -28.35
CA SER A 105 -4.91 18.41 -27.46
C SER A 105 -5.50 18.54 -26.04
N SER A 106 -6.72 18.09 -25.83
CA SER A 106 -7.43 18.13 -24.54
C SER A 106 -7.25 16.87 -23.69
N VAL A 107 -6.58 15.84 -24.21
CA VAL A 107 -6.37 14.57 -23.50
C VAL A 107 -5.07 14.64 -22.71
N THR A 108 -5.13 14.30 -21.43
CA THR A 108 -3.95 14.16 -20.57
C THR A 108 -3.62 12.69 -20.36
N LEU A 109 -2.40 12.31 -20.66
CA LEU A 109 -1.90 10.96 -20.47
C LEU A 109 -1.12 10.87 -19.15
N PHE A 110 -1.42 9.86 -18.36
CA PHE A 110 -0.65 9.51 -17.18
C PHE A 110 0.06 8.17 -17.39
N ASP A 111 1.39 8.20 -17.53
CA ASP A 111 2.22 7.00 -17.55
C ASP A 111 2.40 6.48 -16.11
N VAL A 112 1.59 5.49 -15.76
CA VAL A 112 1.60 4.88 -14.41
C VAL A 112 2.87 4.07 -14.20
N ASP A 113 3.39 3.38 -15.25
CA ASP A 113 4.61 2.57 -15.14
C ASP A 113 5.83 3.41 -14.78
N ALA A 114 5.95 4.60 -15.38
CA ALA A 114 7.05 5.51 -15.06
C ALA A 114 7.01 5.94 -13.58
N ARG A 115 5.82 6.16 -13.02
CA ARG A 115 5.65 6.51 -11.61
C ARG A 115 5.97 5.34 -10.67
N ILE A 116 5.54 4.13 -11.04
CA ILE A 116 5.84 2.92 -10.26
C ILE A 116 7.33 2.65 -10.24
N ASN A 117 8.02 2.79 -11.37
CA ASN A 117 9.46 2.57 -11.46
C ASN A 117 10.23 3.58 -10.59
N GLN A 118 9.83 4.84 -10.57
CA GLN A 118 10.42 5.84 -9.68
C GLN A 118 10.26 5.47 -8.18
N VAL A 119 9.10 4.95 -7.79
CA VAL A 119 8.87 4.49 -6.42
C VAL A 119 9.72 3.26 -6.11
N ARG A 120 9.86 2.33 -7.05
CA ARG A 120 10.73 1.14 -6.89
C ARG A 120 12.18 1.53 -6.67
N GLU A 121 12.72 2.47 -7.44
CA GLU A 121 14.09 2.95 -7.24
C GLU A 121 14.31 3.49 -5.82
N ILE A 122 13.34 4.24 -5.29
CA ILE A 122 13.42 4.75 -3.90
C ILE A 122 13.39 3.58 -2.90
N ILE A 123 12.52 2.60 -3.11
CA ILE A 123 12.42 1.42 -2.24
C ILE A 123 13.73 0.62 -2.27
N ASP A 124 14.30 0.40 -3.43
CA ASP A 124 15.57 -0.34 -3.60
C ASP A 124 16.71 0.39 -2.91
N GLN A 125 16.77 1.71 -3.03
CA GLN A 125 17.79 2.52 -2.34
C GLN A 125 17.65 2.49 -0.82
N VAL A 126 16.43 2.54 -0.29
CA VAL A 126 16.15 2.41 1.15
C VAL A 126 16.49 1.00 1.62
N SER A 127 16.14 -0.03 0.86
CA SER A 127 16.44 -1.42 1.19
C SER A 127 17.95 -1.67 1.30
N LEU A 128 18.73 -1.14 0.36
CA LEU A 128 20.18 -1.23 0.37
C LEU A 128 20.80 -0.52 1.62
N ALA A 129 20.25 0.63 1.99
CA ALA A 129 20.70 1.33 3.20
C ALA A 129 20.40 0.53 4.47
N VAL A 130 19.22 -0.09 4.57
CA VAL A 130 18.85 -0.95 5.70
C VAL A 130 19.74 -2.20 5.75
N GLU A 131 19.99 -2.85 4.62
CA GLU A 131 20.88 -4.00 4.52
C GLU A 131 22.30 -3.66 4.99
N PHE A 132 22.84 -2.52 4.58
CA PHE A 132 24.14 -2.04 5.03
C PHE A 132 24.19 -1.85 6.56
N ILE A 133 23.15 -1.26 7.16
CA ILE A 133 23.07 -1.08 8.62
C ILE A 133 23.01 -2.44 9.31
N LEU A 134 22.25 -3.41 8.80
CA LEU A 134 22.16 -4.75 9.36
C LEU A 134 23.53 -5.46 9.34
N VAL A 135 24.27 -5.36 8.26
CA VAL A 135 25.63 -5.93 8.15
C VAL A 135 26.56 -5.28 9.18
N LEU A 136 26.52 -3.96 9.35
CA LEU A 136 27.31 -3.27 10.36
C LEU A 136 26.98 -3.72 11.78
N VAL A 137 25.70 -3.87 12.11
CA VAL A 137 25.26 -4.35 13.42
C VAL A 137 25.74 -5.79 13.65
N LEU A 138 25.68 -6.64 12.65
CA LEU A 138 26.14 -8.02 12.73
C LEU A 138 27.66 -8.11 12.96
N ILE A 139 28.44 -7.28 12.27
CA ILE A 139 29.91 -7.18 12.48
C ILE A 139 30.16 -6.68 13.89
N ALA A 140 29.53 -5.61 14.34
CA ALA A 140 29.73 -5.05 15.67
C ALA A 140 29.39 -6.09 16.78
N GLY A 141 28.22 -6.79 16.62
CA GLY A 141 27.83 -7.84 17.54
C GLY A 141 28.83 -9.01 17.58
N SER A 142 29.36 -9.40 16.42
CA SER A 142 30.39 -10.44 16.33
C SER A 142 31.70 -10.04 17.03
N LEU A 143 32.09 -8.78 16.87
CA LEU A 143 33.31 -8.26 17.56
C LEU A 143 33.14 -8.23 19.08
N VAL A 144 31.97 -7.85 19.57
CA VAL A 144 31.66 -7.86 21.01
C VAL A 144 31.70 -9.30 21.56
N LEU A 145 31.09 -10.26 20.86
CA LEU A 145 31.16 -11.66 21.25
C LEU A 145 32.60 -12.18 21.26
N PHE A 146 33.38 -11.85 20.26
CA PHE A 146 34.80 -12.22 20.20
C PHE A 146 35.59 -11.64 21.35
N ALA A 147 35.40 -10.36 21.70
CA ALA A 147 36.03 -9.71 22.83
C ALA A 147 35.64 -10.37 24.15
N GLN A 148 34.38 -10.75 24.35
CA GLN A 148 33.93 -11.45 25.56
C GLN A 148 34.56 -12.84 25.69
N VAL A 149 34.70 -13.58 24.58
CA VAL A 149 35.35 -14.88 24.60
C VAL A 149 36.84 -14.72 24.97
N GLN A 150 37.55 -13.71 24.41
CA GLN A 150 38.93 -13.45 24.77
C GLN A 150 39.07 -13.08 26.25
N ALA A 151 38.26 -12.17 26.77
CA ALA A 151 38.27 -11.77 28.17
C ALA A 151 38.06 -12.97 29.12
N SER A 152 37.09 -13.85 28.78
CA SER A 152 36.84 -15.08 29.56
C SER A 152 38.01 -16.06 29.50
N MET A 153 38.75 -16.14 28.39
CA MET A 153 39.94 -16.99 28.29
C MET A 153 41.10 -16.45 29.13
N ASP A 154 41.28 -15.12 29.17
CA ASP A 154 42.32 -14.49 29.99
C ASP A 154 42.06 -14.68 31.50
N GLU A 155 40.81 -14.54 31.96
CA GLU A 155 40.43 -14.86 33.34
C GLU A 155 40.74 -16.32 33.70
N ARG A 156 40.38 -17.26 32.85
CA ARG A 156 40.63 -18.69 33.05
C ARG A 156 42.16 -19.00 33.07
N GLN A 157 42.95 -18.32 32.26
CA GLN A 157 44.42 -18.48 32.29
C GLN A 157 45.01 -17.95 33.58
N GLN A 158 44.55 -16.83 34.12
CA GLN A 158 44.97 -16.30 35.41
C GLN A 158 44.61 -17.23 36.58
N GLU A 159 43.39 -17.77 36.60
CA GLU A 159 42.96 -18.76 37.60
C GLU A 159 43.83 -20.02 37.54
N LEU A 160 44.16 -20.53 36.35
CA LEU A 160 45.02 -21.67 36.15
C LEU A 160 46.46 -21.37 36.60
N ALA A 161 46.94 -20.16 36.39
CA ALA A 161 48.28 -19.74 36.86
C ALA A 161 48.37 -19.71 38.40
N ILE A 162 47.31 -19.20 39.07
CA ILE A 162 47.21 -19.16 40.52
C ILE A 162 47.12 -20.59 41.10
N LEU A 163 46.31 -21.47 40.48
CA LEU A 163 46.23 -22.88 40.91
C LEU A 163 47.56 -23.64 40.76
N ARG A 164 48.34 -23.33 39.73
CA ARG A 164 49.70 -23.87 39.54
C ARG A 164 50.66 -23.40 40.58
N THR A 165 50.66 -22.16 41.02
CA THR A 165 51.50 -21.63 42.06
C THR A 165 51.18 -22.21 43.44
N LEU A 166 49.89 -22.59 43.66
CA LEU A 166 49.44 -23.26 44.87
C LEU A 166 49.70 -24.78 44.90
N GLY A 167 50.36 -25.34 43.87
CA GLY A 167 50.78 -26.71 43.84
C GLY A 167 49.77 -27.75 43.43
N ALA A 168 48.67 -27.32 42.72
CA ALA A 168 47.70 -28.23 42.24
C ALA A 168 48.22 -29.18 41.15
N ARG A 169 48.07 -30.50 41.35
CA ARG A 169 48.47 -31.53 40.38
C ARG A 169 47.76 -31.37 39.03
N GLY A 170 48.50 -31.48 37.94
CA GLY A 170 47.98 -31.29 36.56
C GLY A 170 46.78 -32.16 36.14
N SER A 171 46.45 -33.22 36.90
CA SER A 171 45.26 -34.02 36.65
C SER A 171 43.94 -33.34 37.06
N LEU A 172 43.96 -32.49 38.09
CA LEU A 172 42.81 -31.72 38.55
C LEU A 172 42.48 -30.56 37.60
N ILE A 173 43.48 -30.01 36.97
CA ILE A 173 43.36 -28.89 36.01
C ILE A 173 42.64 -29.35 34.71
N ARG A 174 42.89 -30.57 34.26
CA ARG A 174 42.19 -31.11 33.07
C ARG A 174 40.71 -31.35 33.28
N PHE A 175 40.29 -31.68 34.49
CA PHE A 175 38.88 -31.96 34.79
C PHE A 175 38.03 -30.68 34.88
N SER A 176 38.66 -29.55 35.28
CA SER A 176 38.00 -28.25 35.41
C SER A 176 37.80 -27.53 34.06
N VAL A 177 38.50 -27.95 32.99
CA VAL A 177 38.42 -27.32 31.66
C VAL A 177 37.33 -27.96 30.78
N ILE A 178 36.85 -29.16 31.16
CA ILE A 178 35.90 -29.94 30.32
C ILE A 178 34.43 -29.81 30.82
N ASN A 179 34.24 -29.19 31.97
CA ASN A 179 32.90 -28.95 32.52
C ASN A 179 32.58 -27.44 32.50
#